data_26739c3ca4d16e472003e747da902013
#
_entry.id   26739c3ca4d16e472003e747da902013
#
_cell.length_a   1.000
_cell.length_b   1.000
_cell.length_c   1.000
_cell.angle_alpha   90.00
_cell.angle_beta   90.00
_cell.angle_gamma   90.00
#
_symmetry.space_group_name_H-M   'P 1'
#
loop_
_entity.id
_entity.type
_entity.pdbx_description
1 polymer ?
#
loop_
_entity_poly.entity_id
_entity_poly.type
_entity_poly.pdbx_seq_one_letter_code
_entity_poly.pdbx_strand_id
1 'polypeptide(L)'
;MTMWRCLAQVWVVLGSLLLATHGHGQNAVPMPAQSALQSTLQSPPQNPPASGKLLPVPPLTGHVIDQTHTLSEEQQMKIEQALAAFEVRKGSQLAVLLVPSTQPETIEQYALRVAEQWQLGRKKVDDGAILVVAKNDRGVRIEVGYGLEGALTDATSKRIIEEVITPAFRQQNFAGGISAGVQRMMGVIDGEPLPAP
;
A
#
# COMPACT_ATOMS: atom_id res chain seq x y z
N MET A 1 -6.45 -1.69 33.02
CA MET A 1 -6.08 -0.53 33.85
C MET A 1 -4.57 -0.44 33.89
N THR A 2 -3.97 0.43 33.15
CA THR A 2 -2.69 1.08 33.52
C THR A 2 -2.41 2.17 32.46
N MET A 3 -2.35 3.37 32.97
CA MET A 3 -2.27 4.66 32.31
C MET A 3 -0.90 4.89 31.67
N TRP A 4 -0.88 5.36 30.43
CA TRP A 4 0.30 5.93 29.82
C TRP A 4 0.32 7.44 30.07
N ARG A 5 1.28 7.90 30.85
CA ARG A 5 1.45 9.31 31.22
C ARG A 5 2.36 9.99 30.19
N CYS A 6 1.79 11.01 29.54
CA CYS A 6 2.53 12.02 28.78
C CYS A 6 3.49 12.79 29.67
N LEU A 7 4.74 12.94 29.25
CA LEU A 7 5.70 13.91 29.78
C LEU A 7 5.98 14.95 28.69
N ALA A 8 5.32 16.09 28.83
CA ALA A 8 5.65 17.32 28.12
C ALA A 8 6.84 17.98 28.85
N GLN A 9 7.96 18.21 28.18
CA GLN A 9 9.03 19.07 28.68
C GLN A 9 8.94 20.43 28.02
N VAL A 10 8.57 21.41 28.85
CA VAL A 10 8.62 22.84 28.57
C VAL A 10 10.05 23.35 28.78
N TRP A 11 10.66 23.92 27.77
CA TRP A 11 11.88 24.72 27.93
C TRP A 11 11.50 26.19 27.88
N VAL A 12 11.61 26.83 29.06
CA VAL A 12 11.61 28.28 29.24
C VAL A 12 13.08 28.74 29.23
N VAL A 13 13.43 29.64 28.31
CA VAL A 13 14.68 30.38 28.37
C VAL A 13 14.35 31.88 28.48
N LEU A 14 14.62 32.39 29.65
CA LEU A 14 14.66 33.82 29.99
C LEU A 14 16.06 34.41 29.68
N GLY A 15 16.07 35.65 29.31
CA GLY A 15 17.26 36.50 29.45
C GLY A 15 17.59 37.25 28.18
N SER A 16 17.71 38.47 28.09
CA SER A 16 18.00 39.62 28.90
C SER A 16 18.04 40.83 27.98
N LEU A 17 17.53 41.87 28.49
CA LEU A 17 17.49 43.24 28.00
C LEU A 17 18.89 43.87 27.95
N LEU A 18 19.29 44.53 26.86
CA LEU A 18 20.32 45.57 26.85
C LEU A 18 19.96 46.68 25.83
N LEU A 19 19.64 47.83 26.40
CA LEU A 19 19.53 49.08 25.68
C LEU A 19 20.94 49.60 25.27
N ALA A 20 21.07 50.08 24.05
CA ALA A 20 22.06 51.10 23.69
C ALA A 20 21.53 51.98 22.58
N THR A 21 21.30 53.24 22.89
CA THR A 21 20.98 54.36 22.04
C THR A 21 22.24 54.87 21.33
N HIS A 22 22.08 55.44 20.12
CA HIS A 22 22.74 56.52 19.37
C HIS A 22 22.72 56.14 17.89
N GLY A 23 22.20 56.87 16.94
CA GLY A 23 22.19 58.24 16.66
C GLY A 23 22.44 58.46 15.16
N HIS A 24 21.56 59.14 14.47
CA HIS A 24 21.72 59.91 13.23
C HIS A 24 22.37 59.32 11.97
N GLY A 25 21.64 59.36 10.88
CA GLY A 25 22.18 59.24 9.55
C GLY A 25 21.07 58.94 8.49
N GLN A 26 20.33 60.02 8.08
CA GLN A 26 19.43 59.94 6.92
C GLN A 26 20.27 59.86 5.64
N ASN A 27 20.13 58.82 4.90
CA ASN A 27 20.31 58.80 3.44
C ASN A 27 19.31 57.78 2.83
N ALA A 28 18.22 58.33 2.34
CA ALA A 28 17.24 57.59 1.58
C ALA A 28 17.80 57.27 0.19
N VAL A 29 18.10 56.01 -0.07
CA VAL A 29 18.28 55.50 -1.42
C VAL A 29 17.02 54.76 -1.80
N PRO A 30 16.34 55.10 -2.89
CA PRO A 30 15.17 54.33 -3.31
C PRO A 30 15.60 52.95 -3.82
N MET A 31 15.24 51.92 -3.07
CA MET A 31 15.37 50.53 -3.53
C MET A 31 14.27 50.26 -4.58
N PRO A 32 14.63 49.62 -5.71
CA PRO A 32 13.62 49.16 -6.65
C PRO A 32 12.78 48.03 -5.98
N ALA A 33 11.48 48.11 -6.23
CA ALA A 33 10.50 47.11 -5.77
C ALA A 33 10.95 45.70 -6.16
N GLN A 34 11.37 44.93 -5.19
CA GLN A 34 11.52 43.50 -5.35
C GLN A 34 10.11 42.92 -5.40
N SER A 35 9.63 42.71 -6.62
CA SER A 35 8.45 41.86 -6.87
C SER A 35 8.68 40.50 -6.19
N ALA A 36 7.92 40.26 -5.15
CA ALA A 36 7.86 39.01 -4.45
C ALA A 36 7.51 37.89 -5.44
N LEU A 37 8.50 37.10 -5.81
CA LEU A 37 8.29 35.77 -6.35
C LEU A 37 7.82 34.91 -5.17
N GLN A 38 6.56 35.05 -4.81
CA GLN A 38 5.86 34.04 -4.03
C GLN A 38 5.66 32.85 -4.96
N SER A 39 6.64 31.96 -4.97
CA SER A 39 6.47 30.60 -5.45
C SER A 39 5.43 29.95 -4.55
N THR A 40 4.18 30.02 -4.95
CA THR A 40 3.12 29.17 -4.44
C THR A 40 3.56 27.73 -4.70
N LEU A 41 4.02 27.07 -3.66
CA LEU A 41 4.10 25.61 -3.62
C LEU A 41 2.66 25.11 -3.75
N GLN A 42 2.21 24.98 -4.99
CA GLN A 42 0.97 24.29 -5.28
C GLN A 42 1.24 22.82 -5.00
N SER A 43 0.72 22.36 -3.86
CA SER A 43 0.56 20.92 -3.61
C SER A 43 -0.14 20.33 -4.83
N PRO A 44 0.28 19.15 -5.31
CA PRO A 44 -0.41 18.50 -6.43
C PRO A 44 -1.91 18.38 -6.08
N PRO A 45 -2.81 18.52 -7.04
CA PRO A 45 -4.24 18.46 -6.80
C PRO A 45 -4.57 17.11 -6.17
N GLN A 46 -4.89 17.12 -4.87
CA GLN A 46 -5.51 16.00 -4.22
C GLN A 46 -6.92 15.94 -4.78
N ASN A 47 -7.16 14.99 -5.69
CA ASN A 47 -8.52 14.71 -6.12
C ASN A 47 -9.35 14.43 -4.86
N PRO A 48 -10.45 15.16 -4.61
CA PRO A 48 -11.33 14.86 -3.50
C PRO A 48 -11.81 13.41 -3.67
N PRO A 49 -11.94 12.65 -2.58
CA PRO A 49 -12.48 11.30 -2.67
C PRO A 49 -13.83 11.38 -3.37
N ALA A 50 -14.02 10.60 -4.42
CA ALA A 50 -15.27 10.51 -5.14
C ALA A 50 -16.39 10.22 -4.12
N SER A 51 -17.43 11.05 -4.10
CA SER A 51 -18.57 10.97 -3.16
C SER A 51 -19.47 9.73 -3.45
N GLY A 52 -18.88 8.63 -3.90
CA GLY A 52 -19.53 7.35 -4.11
C GLY A 52 -19.55 6.50 -2.85
N LYS A 53 -20.59 5.68 -2.68
CA LYS A 53 -20.62 4.69 -1.62
C LYS A 53 -19.49 3.69 -1.85
N LEU A 54 -18.61 3.53 -0.86
CA LEU A 54 -17.51 2.56 -0.91
C LEU A 54 -18.04 1.14 -1.12
N LEU A 55 -17.34 0.34 -1.91
CA LEU A 55 -17.68 -1.06 -2.09
C LEU A 55 -17.45 -1.82 -0.77
N PRO A 56 -18.37 -2.73 -0.41
CA PRO A 56 -18.18 -3.55 0.77
C PRO A 56 -16.97 -4.48 0.56
N VAL A 57 -16.18 -4.68 1.61
CA VAL A 57 -15.16 -5.72 1.64
C VAL A 57 -15.87 -7.06 1.85
N PRO A 58 -15.63 -8.07 0.98
CA PRO A 58 -16.23 -9.38 1.16
C PRO A 58 -15.66 -10.07 2.42
N PRO A 59 -16.41 -11.00 3.03
CA PRO A 59 -15.89 -11.78 4.14
C PRO A 59 -14.74 -12.69 3.68
N LEU A 60 -13.74 -12.88 4.54
CA LEU A 60 -12.65 -13.82 4.32
C LEU A 60 -13.16 -15.24 4.59
N THR A 61 -13.58 -15.95 3.56
CA THR A 61 -14.12 -17.32 3.67
C THR A 61 -13.12 -18.39 3.31
N GLY A 62 -11.94 -18.01 2.84
CA GLY A 62 -10.83 -18.88 2.43
C GLY A 62 -9.67 -17.99 1.97
N HIS A 63 -8.62 -18.61 1.44
CA HIS A 63 -7.48 -17.84 0.89
C HIS A 63 -7.79 -17.25 -0.48
N VAL A 64 -8.78 -17.77 -1.21
CA VAL A 64 -9.17 -17.31 -2.54
C VAL A 64 -10.63 -16.92 -2.57
N ILE A 65 -10.91 -15.64 -2.75
CA ILE A 65 -12.25 -15.10 -2.92
C ILE A 65 -12.39 -14.56 -4.36
N ASP A 66 -13.21 -15.20 -5.16
CA ASP A 66 -13.49 -14.79 -6.54
C ASP A 66 -14.93 -14.37 -6.72
N GLN A 67 -15.19 -13.05 -6.66
CA GLN A 67 -16.50 -12.47 -6.92
C GLN A 67 -16.83 -12.34 -8.42
N THR A 68 -15.87 -12.65 -9.28
CA THR A 68 -15.98 -12.46 -10.73
C THR A 68 -16.21 -13.76 -11.50
N HIS A 69 -16.16 -14.89 -10.80
CA HIS A 69 -16.21 -16.22 -11.42
C HIS A 69 -15.22 -16.36 -12.58
N THR A 70 -14.03 -15.78 -12.41
CA THR A 70 -12.95 -15.83 -13.40
C THR A 70 -12.18 -17.14 -13.35
N LEU A 71 -12.08 -17.72 -12.15
CA LEU A 71 -11.45 -19.01 -11.92
C LEU A 71 -12.51 -20.12 -11.98
N SER A 72 -12.15 -21.25 -12.57
CA SER A 72 -12.98 -22.46 -12.37
C SER A 72 -12.81 -22.95 -10.93
N GLU A 73 -13.75 -23.76 -10.45
CA GLU A 73 -13.69 -24.37 -9.12
C GLU A 73 -12.36 -25.15 -8.91
N GLU A 74 -11.93 -25.88 -9.93
CA GLU A 74 -10.67 -26.61 -9.89
C GLU A 74 -9.44 -25.67 -9.76
N GLN A 75 -9.44 -24.56 -10.52
CA GLN A 75 -8.36 -23.57 -10.46
C GLN A 75 -8.31 -22.86 -9.11
N GLN A 76 -9.49 -22.47 -8.59
CA GLN A 76 -9.61 -21.85 -7.28
C GLN A 76 -9.11 -22.82 -6.20
N MET A 77 -9.55 -24.07 -6.24
CA MET A 77 -9.17 -25.09 -5.26
C MET A 77 -7.65 -25.37 -5.28
N LYS A 78 -7.00 -25.37 -6.45
CA LYS A 78 -5.55 -25.54 -6.55
C LYS A 78 -4.79 -24.40 -5.90
N ILE A 79 -5.22 -23.17 -6.12
CA ILE A 79 -4.60 -21.98 -5.51
C ILE A 79 -4.84 -21.98 -3.99
N GLU A 80 -6.07 -22.28 -3.56
CA GLU A 80 -6.47 -22.39 -2.17
C GLU A 80 -5.58 -23.40 -1.41
N GLN A 81 -5.41 -24.61 -1.96
CA GLN A 81 -4.57 -25.65 -1.37
C GLN A 81 -3.09 -25.23 -1.27
N ALA A 82 -2.57 -24.55 -2.29
CA ALA A 82 -1.19 -24.06 -2.28
C ALA A 82 -0.98 -23.00 -1.19
N LEU A 83 -1.92 -22.07 -1.04
CA LEU A 83 -1.87 -21.02 -0.03
C LEU A 83 -2.03 -21.59 1.38
N ALA A 84 -2.97 -22.49 1.60
CA ALA A 84 -3.16 -23.17 2.88
C ALA A 84 -1.91 -23.97 3.29
N ALA A 85 -1.31 -24.71 2.35
CA ALA A 85 -0.08 -25.46 2.61
C ALA A 85 1.10 -24.52 2.94
N PHE A 86 1.16 -23.35 2.27
CA PHE A 86 2.16 -22.33 2.54
C PHE A 86 2.00 -21.76 3.96
N GLU A 87 0.78 -21.41 4.37
CA GLU A 87 0.49 -20.89 5.71
C GLU A 87 0.89 -21.91 6.78
N VAL A 88 0.53 -23.18 6.62
CA VAL A 88 0.91 -24.23 7.56
C VAL A 88 2.44 -24.37 7.69
N ARG A 89 3.16 -24.26 6.58
CA ARG A 89 4.62 -24.43 6.53
C ARG A 89 5.39 -23.20 7.03
N LYS A 90 4.94 -22.00 6.65
CA LYS A 90 5.67 -20.75 6.87
C LYS A 90 5.08 -19.89 8.01
N GLY A 91 3.78 -20.03 8.25
CA GLY A 91 3.02 -19.21 9.18
C GLY A 91 2.54 -17.87 8.58
N SER A 92 3.06 -17.47 7.43
CA SER A 92 2.63 -16.26 6.74
C SER A 92 1.34 -16.51 5.98
N GLN A 93 0.37 -15.57 6.06
CA GLN A 93 -0.93 -15.70 5.41
C GLN A 93 -0.95 -14.95 4.08
N LEU A 94 -1.24 -15.65 3.00
CA LEU A 94 -1.46 -15.06 1.68
C LEU A 94 -2.91 -15.27 1.26
N ALA A 95 -3.50 -14.24 0.66
CA ALA A 95 -4.85 -14.31 0.11
C ALA A 95 -4.91 -13.75 -1.32
N VAL A 96 -5.96 -14.15 -2.04
CA VAL A 96 -6.28 -13.65 -3.38
C VAL A 96 -7.72 -13.18 -3.40
N LEU A 97 -7.94 -11.96 -3.89
CA LEU A 97 -9.26 -11.39 -4.05
C LEU A 97 -9.46 -10.91 -5.48
N LEU A 98 -10.46 -11.47 -6.15
CA LEU A 98 -10.92 -10.99 -7.45
C LEU A 98 -12.25 -10.26 -7.27
N VAL A 99 -12.28 -8.99 -7.71
CA VAL A 99 -13.49 -8.16 -7.70
C VAL A 99 -13.77 -7.61 -9.09
N PRO A 100 -15.03 -7.28 -9.42
CA PRO A 100 -15.34 -6.66 -10.71
C PRO A 100 -14.64 -5.30 -10.87
N SER A 101 -14.70 -4.46 -9.86
CA SER A 101 -14.14 -3.11 -9.84
C SER A 101 -13.84 -2.69 -8.40
N THR A 102 -12.98 -1.69 -8.22
CA THR A 102 -12.73 -1.06 -6.91
C THR A 102 -13.31 0.35 -6.81
N GLN A 103 -13.87 0.85 -7.92
CA GLN A 103 -14.43 2.20 -7.97
C GLN A 103 -15.50 2.44 -6.88
N PRO A 104 -15.50 3.61 -6.23
CA PRO A 104 -14.74 4.83 -6.55
C PRO A 104 -13.33 4.91 -5.93
N GLU A 105 -12.90 3.89 -5.18
CA GLU A 105 -11.56 3.84 -4.60
C GLU A 105 -10.51 3.48 -5.67
N THR A 106 -9.26 3.92 -5.46
CA THR A 106 -8.15 3.34 -6.20
C THR A 106 -7.92 1.90 -5.72
N ILE A 107 -7.25 1.08 -6.52
CA ILE A 107 -6.99 -0.31 -6.13
C ILE A 107 -6.10 -0.39 -4.89
N GLU A 108 -5.21 0.59 -4.70
CA GLU A 108 -4.36 0.70 -3.52
C GLU A 108 -5.19 0.97 -2.26
N GLN A 109 -6.10 1.94 -2.31
CA GLN A 109 -6.98 2.27 -1.18
C GLN A 109 -7.88 1.09 -0.82
N TYR A 110 -8.46 0.44 -1.83
CA TYR A 110 -9.30 -0.72 -1.62
C TYR A 110 -8.51 -1.90 -1.04
N ALA A 111 -7.34 -2.23 -1.60
CA ALA A 111 -6.49 -3.33 -1.14
C ALA A 111 -6.03 -3.15 0.31
N LEU A 112 -5.60 -1.93 0.68
CA LEU A 112 -5.23 -1.60 2.06
C LEU A 112 -6.42 -1.82 3.00
N ARG A 113 -7.60 -1.30 2.67
CA ARG A 113 -8.82 -1.46 3.48
C ARG A 113 -9.24 -2.93 3.63
N VAL A 114 -9.07 -3.73 2.58
CA VAL A 114 -9.31 -5.18 2.63
C VAL A 114 -8.32 -5.85 3.58
N ALA A 115 -7.02 -5.55 3.43
CA ALA A 115 -5.97 -6.13 4.28
C ALA A 115 -6.18 -5.79 5.77
N GLU A 116 -6.52 -4.54 6.08
CA GLU A 116 -6.86 -4.09 7.43
C GLU A 116 -8.10 -4.80 8.00
N GLN A 117 -9.17 -4.93 7.22
CA GLN A 117 -10.39 -5.57 7.67
C GLN A 117 -10.23 -7.08 7.84
N TRP A 118 -9.48 -7.73 6.96
CA TRP A 118 -9.22 -9.16 7.06
C TRP A 118 -8.17 -9.51 8.11
N GLN A 119 -7.36 -8.54 8.54
CA GLN A 119 -6.28 -8.73 9.51
C GLN A 119 -5.37 -9.92 9.12
N LEU A 120 -4.98 -9.95 7.84
CA LEU A 120 -4.11 -11.01 7.32
C LEU A 120 -2.78 -11.05 8.05
N GLY A 121 -2.31 -12.25 8.33
CA GLY A 121 -1.07 -12.48 9.06
C GLY A 121 -1.23 -12.59 10.56
N ARG A 122 -0.14 -12.95 11.23
CA ARG A 122 -0.11 -13.09 12.68
C ARG A 122 -0.04 -11.71 13.36
N LYS A 123 -0.94 -11.43 14.30
CA LYS A 123 -1.12 -10.11 14.96
C LYS A 123 0.16 -9.42 15.46
N LYS A 124 1.21 -10.18 15.82
CA LYS A 124 2.46 -9.61 16.33
C LYS A 124 3.56 -9.52 15.28
N VAL A 125 3.39 -10.20 14.17
CA VAL A 125 4.38 -10.33 13.10
C VAL A 125 3.96 -9.53 11.89
N ASP A 126 2.63 -9.40 11.65
CA ASP A 126 2.04 -8.72 10.50
C ASP A 126 2.56 -9.29 9.18
N ASP A 127 2.59 -10.63 9.09
CA ASP A 127 3.14 -11.39 7.98
C ASP A 127 2.05 -11.88 7.01
N GLY A 128 1.14 -10.98 6.71
CA GLY A 128 0.10 -11.17 5.70
C GLY A 128 0.42 -10.48 4.38
N ALA A 129 -0.09 -11.02 3.27
CA ALA A 129 -0.14 -10.30 2.01
C ALA A 129 -1.37 -10.71 1.19
N ILE A 130 -1.85 -9.79 0.34
CA ILE A 130 -3.01 -10.04 -0.52
C ILE A 130 -2.72 -9.63 -1.95
N LEU A 131 -3.11 -10.48 -2.90
CA LEU A 131 -3.19 -10.16 -4.32
C LEU A 131 -4.64 -9.74 -4.65
N VAL A 132 -4.85 -8.48 -4.98
CA VAL A 132 -6.15 -7.95 -5.42
C VAL A 132 -6.16 -7.77 -6.93
N VAL A 133 -7.20 -8.28 -7.58
CA VAL A 133 -7.43 -8.14 -9.02
C VAL A 133 -8.79 -7.47 -9.25
N ALA A 134 -8.78 -6.27 -9.79
CA ALA A 134 -9.98 -5.53 -10.23
C ALA A 134 -10.16 -5.75 -11.73
N LYS A 135 -10.99 -6.72 -12.09
CA LYS A 135 -11.06 -7.25 -13.47
C LYS A 135 -11.45 -6.21 -14.52
N ASN A 136 -12.51 -5.45 -14.24
CA ASN A 136 -13.03 -4.44 -15.18
C ASN A 136 -12.12 -3.20 -15.24
N ASP A 137 -11.48 -2.86 -14.11
CA ASP A 137 -10.55 -1.74 -14.01
C ASP A 137 -9.17 -2.09 -14.58
N ARG A 138 -8.93 -3.36 -14.89
CA ARG A 138 -7.62 -3.91 -15.31
C ARG A 138 -6.53 -3.61 -14.28
N GLY A 139 -6.91 -3.52 -13.02
CA GLY A 139 -6.03 -3.22 -11.90
C GLY A 139 -5.55 -4.52 -11.24
N VAL A 140 -4.28 -4.50 -10.82
CA VAL A 140 -3.68 -5.56 -9.99
C VAL A 140 -2.84 -4.89 -8.91
N ARG A 141 -3.01 -5.33 -7.68
CA ARG A 141 -2.24 -4.84 -6.52
C ARG A 141 -1.81 -6.00 -5.64
N ILE A 142 -0.59 -5.94 -5.16
CA ILE A 142 -0.13 -6.76 -4.04
C ILE A 142 0.02 -5.82 -2.85
N GLU A 143 -0.77 -6.05 -1.80
CA GLU A 143 -0.65 -5.34 -0.53
C GLU A 143 0.04 -6.26 0.46
N VAL A 144 0.98 -5.70 1.24
CA VAL A 144 1.93 -6.48 2.04
C VAL A 144 1.95 -5.94 3.45
N GLY A 145 1.80 -6.82 4.44
CA GLY A 145 1.97 -6.47 5.84
C GLY A 145 3.44 -6.23 6.20
N TYR A 146 3.68 -5.44 7.23
CA TYR A 146 5.00 -4.98 7.64
C TYR A 146 6.02 -6.12 7.83
N GLY A 147 5.58 -7.26 8.35
CA GLY A 147 6.47 -8.42 8.57
C GLY A 147 7.00 -9.08 7.30
N LEU A 148 6.41 -8.79 6.14
CA LEU A 148 6.84 -9.31 4.84
C LEU A 148 7.52 -8.27 3.95
N GLU A 149 7.51 -6.97 4.31
CA GLU A 149 8.10 -5.91 3.49
C GLU A 149 9.59 -6.12 3.19
N GLY A 150 10.31 -6.79 4.09
CA GLY A 150 11.72 -7.11 3.89
C GLY A 150 11.98 -8.13 2.78
N ALA A 151 11.03 -9.02 2.51
CA ALA A 151 11.11 -10.03 1.45
C ALA A 151 10.32 -9.58 0.22
N LEU A 152 9.06 -9.23 0.41
CA LEU A 152 8.14 -8.82 -0.65
C LEU A 152 8.03 -7.28 -0.67
N THR A 153 9.12 -6.62 -1.07
CA THR A 153 9.18 -5.16 -1.18
C THR A 153 8.24 -4.62 -2.26
N ASP A 154 7.92 -3.32 -2.23
CA ASP A 154 7.15 -2.67 -3.30
C ASP A 154 7.75 -2.90 -4.69
N ALA A 155 9.08 -2.81 -4.82
CA ALA A 155 9.77 -3.07 -6.07
C ALA A 155 9.60 -4.53 -6.52
N THR A 156 9.69 -5.47 -5.59
CA THR A 156 9.49 -6.90 -5.85
C THR A 156 8.04 -7.19 -6.25
N SER A 157 7.07 -6.62 -5.53
CA SER A 157 5.64 -6.75 -5.81
C SER A 157 5.30 -6.19 -7.20
N LYS A 158 5.84 -5.02 -7.54
CA LYS A 158 5.68 -4.39 -8.85
C LYS A 158 6.24 -5.30 -9.96
N ARG A 159 7.44 -5.86 -9.78
CA ARG A 159 8.03 -6.78 -10.76
C ARG A 159 7.18 -8.04 -10.95
N ILE A 160 6.65 -8.63 -9.88
CA ILE A 160 5.76 -9.79 -9.98
C ILE A 160 4.53 -9.44 -10.82
N ILE A 161 3.93 -8.25 -10.58
CA ILE A 161 2.77 -7.81 -11.35
C ILE A 161 3.13 -7.59 -12.82
N GLU A 162 4.21 -6.88 -13.11
CA GLU A 162 4.58 -6.46 -14.47
C GLU A 162 5.15 -7.61 -15.30
N GLU A 163 5.99 -8.46 -14.70
CA GLU A 163 6.75 -9.49 -15.44
C GLU A 163 6.03 -10.85 -15.46
N VAL A 164 5.16 -11.14 -14.47
CA VAL A 164 4.52 -12.45 -14.34
C VAL A 164 3.01 -12.37 -14.58
N ILE A 165 2.29 -11.51 -13.82
CA ILE A 165 0.82 -11.50 -13.85
C ILE A 165 0.30 -10.82 -15.11
N THR A 166 0.75 -9.60 -15.38
CA THR A 166 0.24 -8.77 -16.48
C THR A 166 0.42 -9.40 -17.87
N PRO A 167 1.53 -10.05 -18.21
CA PRO A 167 1.67 -10.72 -19.51
C PRO A 167 0.66 -11.84 -19.71
N ALA A 168 0.37 -12.64 -18.68
CA ALA A 168 -0.65 -13.68 -18.73
C ALA A 168 -2.06 -13.08 -18.89
N PHE A 169 -2.37 -12.00 -18.19
CA PHE A 169 -3.67 -11.31 -18.29
C PHE A 169 -3.89 -10.70 -19.67
N ARG A 170 -2.86 -10.16 -20.32
CA ARG A 170 -2.93 -9.70 -21.72
C ARG A 170 -3.30 -10.82 -22.69
N GLN A 171 -2.94 -12.06 -22.36
CA GLN A 171 -3.30 -13.26 -23.11
C GLN A 171 -4.64 -13.87 -22.64
N GLN A 172 -5.41 -13.19 -21.81
CA GLN A 172 -6.66 -13.66 -21.23
C GLN A 172 -6.49 -14.90 -20.30
N ASN A 173 -5.25 -15.25 -19.96
CA ASN A 173 -4.94 -16.36 -19.05
C ASN A 173 -4.90 -15.88 -17.59
N PHE A 174 -6.07 -15.52 -17.06
CA PHE A 174 -6.19 -15.00 -15.71
C PHE A 174 -5.75 -16.03 -14.66
N ALA A 175 -6.25 -17.25 -14.76
CA ALA A 175 -5.90 -18.31 -13.81
C ALA A 175 -4.40 -18.61 -13.78
N GLY A 176 -3.78 -18.69 -14.96
CA GLY A 176 -2.33 -18.88 -15.07
C GLY A 176 -1.53 -17.72 -14.46
N GLY A 177 -1.96 -16.48 -14.73
CA GLY A 177 -1.32 -15.29 -14.18
C GLY A 177 -1.42 -15.20 -12.66
N ILE A 178 -2.60 -15.47 -12.10
CA ILE A 178 -2.82 -15.49 -10.64
C ILE A 178 -1.99 -16.60 -9.99
N SER A 179 -2.06 -17.82 -10.52
CA SER A 179 -1.31 -18.96 -9.98
C SER A 179 0.21 -18.72 -10.01
N ALA A 180 0.73 -18.22 -11.14
CA ALA A 180 2.15 -17.89 -11.26
C ALA A 180 2.55 -16.75 -10.32
N GLY A 181 1.72 -15.70 -10.20
CA GLY A 181 1.94 -14.60 -9.27
C GLY A 181 2.02 -15.06 -7.82
N VAL A 182 1.03 -15.86 -7.39
CA VAL A 182 1.00 -16.47 -6.05
C VAL A 182 2.24 -17.32 -5.78
N GLN A 183 2.61 -18.19 -6.73
CA GLN A 183 3.82 -19.00 -6.59
C GLN A 183 5.08 -18.14 -6.45
N ARG A 184 5.15 -17.04 -7.21
CA ARG A 184 6.28 -16.11 -7.12
C ARG A 184 6.33 -15.38 -5.79
N MET A 185 5.16 -14.94 -5.27
CA MET A 185 5.07 -14.34 -3.94
C MET A 185 5.56 -15.32 -2.85
N MET A 186 5.08 -16.55 -2.88
CA MET A 186 5.51 -17.61 -1.94
C MET A 186 7.02 -17.85 -2.03
N GLY A 187 7.58 -17.99 -3.24
CA GLY A 187 9.00 -18.21 -3.46
C GLY A 187 9.86 -17.09 -2.88
N VAL A 188 9.48 -15.83 -3.14
CA VAL A 188 10.19 -14.66 -2.59
C VAL A 188 10.15 -14.65 -1.06
N ILE A 189 9.01 -14.96 -0.45
CA ILE A 189 8.89 -15.03 1.01
C ILE A 189 9.72 -16.22 1.57
N ASP A 190 9.91 -17.30 0.80
CA ASP A 190 10.81 -18.40 1.13
C ASP A 190 12.29 -18.04 0.93
N GLY A 191 12.62 -16.89 0.37
CA GLY A 191 13.98 -16.41 0.14
C GLY A 191 14.51 -16.68 -1.28
N GLU A 192 13.65 -17.09 -2.22
CA GLU A 192 14.04 -17.26 -3.61
C GLU A 192 14.14 -15.88 -4.31
N PRO A 193 15.28 -15.55 -4.96
CA PRO A 193 15.37 -14.30 -5.71
C PRO A 193 14.47 -14.35 -6.94
N LEU A 194 13.97 -13.19 -7.35
CA LEU A 194 13.35 -13.08 -8.68
C LEU A 194 14.41 -13.28 -9.76
N PRO A 195 14.05 -13.92 -10.89
CA PRO A 195 14.94 -13.97 -12.05
C PRO A 195 15.44 -12.57 -12.44
N ALA A 196 16.61 -12.50 -13.05
CA ALA A 196 17.07 -11.24 -13.62
C ALA A 196 16.09 -10.78 -14.72
N PRO A 197 15.83 -9.47 -14.84
CA PRO A 197 14.95 -8.91 -15.88
C PRO A 197 15.49 -9.12 -17.28
#